data_519ff80ce4f46df431747959b51b7b31
#
_entry.id   519ff80ce4f46df431747959b51b7b31
#
_cell.length_a   1.000
_cell.length_b   1.000
_cell.length_c   1.000
_cell.angle_alpha   90.00
_cell.angle_beta   90.00
_cell.angle_gamma   90.00
#
_symmetry.space_group_name_H-M   'P 1'
#
loop_
_entity.id
_entity.type
_entity.pdbx_description
1 polymer ?
#
loop_
_entity_poly.entity_id
_entity_poly.type
_entity_poly.pdbx_seq_one_letter_code
_entity_poly.pdbx_strand_id
1 'polypeptide(L)'
;MLIAVLAVAIVAVPVVRWAAARDTTGRRVDGGRLPVVLVPGYGGSRASLEQLRATLVRRGIQARTIAVPGNGTGDLRASARALATAVERTGPGPVDLIGYSAGGVVARIYLGELGGAARVRHVVLLGAPNHGTKVAELAVQFRAAECAVACTQLAPGSALLDAINGDETPDGPDYLSLWTAKDETVTPPDTARLDGAYNVELQSICPDAATTHGELPRDRLVTGLVLRALDGGTLEGLGEGDCATLRAAA
;
A
#
# COMPACT_ATOMS: atom_id res chain seq x y z
N MET A 1 54.35 -19.42 -1.70
CA MET A 1 53.34 -19.17 -0.67
C MET A 1 52.55 -17.94 -1.12
N LEU A 2 51.45 -18.17 -1.86
CA LEU A 2 50.53 -17.07 -2.33
C LEU A 2 49.43 -16.90 -1.29
N ILE A 3 49.35 -15.70 -0.73
CA ILE A 3 48.27 -15.33 0.19
C ILE A 3 47.12 -14.76 -0.69
N ALA A 4 46.00 -15.49 -0.78
CA ALA A 4 44.79 -15.01 -1.44
C ALA A 4 44.06 -14.10 -0.46
N VAL A 5 43.94 -12.80 -0.82
CA VAL A 5 43.11 -11.82 -0.10
C VAL A 5 41.69 -11.98 -0.61
N LEU A 6 40.79 -12.52 0.23
CA LEU A 6 39.36 -12.52 -0.04
C LEU A 6 38.83 -11.11 0.21
N ALA A 7 38.41 -10.43 -0.88
CA ALA A 7 37.65 -9.19 -0.79
C ALA A 7 36.19 -9.54 -0.45
N VAL A 8 35.75 -9.22 0.77
CA VAL A 8 34.35 -9.30 1.17
C VAL A 8 33.65 -8.07 0.60
N ALA A 9 32.83 -8.26 -0.42
CA ALA A 9 31.94 -7.20 -0.92
C ALA A 9 30.81 -7.00 0.09
N ILE A 10 30.84 -5.89 0.82
CA ILE A 10 29.73 -5.46 1.67
C ILE A 10 28.67 -4.90 0.73
N VAL A 11 27.60 -5.65 0.50
CA VAL A 11 26.40 -5.14 -0.18
C VAL A 11 25.70 -4.21 0.81
N ALA A 12 25.80 -2.92 0.58
CA ALA A 12 25.04 -1.92 1.33
C ALA A 12 23.56 -2.04 0.94
N VAL A 13 22.74 -2.62 1.83
CA VAL A 13 21.29 -2.57 1.71
C VAL A 13 20.87 -1.11 1.96
N PRO A 14 20.15 -0.44 1.06
CA PRO A 14 19.67 0.91 1.31
C PRO A 14 18.72 0.91 2.51
N VAL A 15 19.13 1.58 3.58
CA VAL A 15 18.29 1.82 4.75
C VAL A 15 17.28 2.92 4.38
N VAL A 16 16.06 2.53 4.07
CA VAL A 16 14.96 3.47 3.88
C VAL A 16 14.64 4.08 5.25
N ARG A 17 15.10 5.32 5.46
CA ARG A 17 14.79 6.10 6.67
C ARG A 17 13.45 6.79 6.47
N TRP A 18 12.49 6.52 7.33
CA TRP A 18 11.27 7.32 7.45
C TRP A 18 11.67 8.75 7.83
N ALA A 19 11.71 9.63 6.85
CA ALA A 19 12.07 11.03 7.05
C ALA A 19 10.84 11.84 7.49
N ALA A 20 11.00 12.72 8.45
CA ALA A 20 9.95 13.69 8.78
C ALA A 20 9.65 14.54 7.54
N ALA A 21 8.38 14.58 7.13
CA ALA A 21 7.94 15.32 5.95
C ALA A 21 8.34 16.80 6.06
N ARG A 22 8.98 17.32 5.01
CA ARG A 22 9.21 18.75 4.82
C ARG A 22 8.27 19.23 3.71
N ASP A 23 7.65 20.38 3.91
CA ASP A 23 6.94 21.03 2.82
C ASP A 23 7.94 21.50 1.74
N THR A 24 7.43 21.88 0.58
CA THR A 24 8.24 22.36 -0.55
C THR A 24 9.06 23.63 -0.23
N THR A 25 8.86 24.23 0.95
CA THR A 25 9.60 25.40 1.46
C THR A 25 10.67 25.00 2.49
N GLY A 26 10.86 23.71 2.77
CA GLY A 26 11.81 23.20 3.77
C GLY A 26 11.33 23.37 5.22
N ARG A 27 10.10 23.82 5.42
CA ARG A 27 9.47 23.98 6.72
C ARG A 27 9.02 22.62 7.25
N ARG A 28 9.39 22.26 8.47
CA ARG A 28 8.77 21.14 9.18
C ARG A 28 7.27 21.43 9.24
N VAL A 29 6.45 20.54 8.71
CA VAL A 29 5.01 20.58 8.97
C VAL A 29 4.86 20.39 10.46
N ASP A 30 4.51 21.44 11.18
CA ASP A 30 4.24 21.39 12.61
C ASP A 30 3.26 20.25 12.88
N GLY A 31 3.63 19.29 13.70
CA GLY A 31 2.99 18.09 14.23
C GLY A 31 1.54 17.72 13.91
N GLY A 32 0.92 18.31 12.89
CA GLY A 32 -0.43 18.01 12.41
C GLY A 32 -0.41 16.73 11.57
N ARG A 33 -1.27 15.80 11.93
CA ARG A 33 -1.52 14.61 11.14
C ARG A 33 -2.07 15.01 9.78
N LEU A 34 -1.49 14.49 8.70
CA LEU A 34 -1.93 14.79 7.34
C LEU A 34 -3.29 14.16 7.04
N PRO A 35 -4.06 14.72 6.08
CA PRO A 35 -5.24 14.05 5.56
C PRO A 35 -4.88 12.69 4.94
N VAL A 36 -5.68 11.67 5.23
CA VAL A 36 -5.53 10.33 4.68
C VAL A 36 -6.61 10.08 3.63
N VAL A 37 -6.20 9.67 2.45
CA VAL A 37 -7.10 9.26 1.37
C VAL A 37 -7.03 7.74 1.24
N LEU A 38 -8.18 7.07 1.41
CA LEU A 38 -8.30 5.61 1.32
C LEU A 38 -8.89 5.23 -0.05
N VAL A 39 -8.28 4.23 -0.68
CA VAL A 39 -8.64 3.73 -2.01
C VAL A 39 -9.18 2.31 -1.87
N PRO A 40 -10.46 2.06 -2.23
CA PRO A 40 -11.08 0.74 -2.10
C PRO A 40 -10.52 -0.25 -3.14
N GLY A 41 -10.69 -1.55 -2.85
CA GLY A 41 -10.31 -2.63 -3.73
C GLY A 41 -11.25 -2.84 -4.92
N TYR A 42 -11.07 -3.96 -5.60
CA TYR A 42 -11.94 -4.42 -6.69
C TYR A 42 -13.41 -4.44 -6.25
N GLY A 43 -14.31 -3.97 -7.11
CA GLY A 43 -15.72 -3.82 -6.73
C GLY A 43 -16.05 -2.50 -6.03
N GLY A 44 -15.06 -1.64 -5.76
CA GLY A 44 -15.25 -0.25 -5.30
C GLY A 44 -15.94 -0.07 -3.95
N SER A 45 -16.06 -1.12 -3.13
CA SER A 45 -16.77 -1.07 -1.85
C SER A 45 -16.05 -0.17 -0.84
N ARG A 46 -16.61 0.99 -0.55
CA ARG A 46 -16.11 1.86 0.53
C ARG A 46 -16.36 1.28 1.93
N ALA A 47 -17.37 0.42 2.06
CA ALA A 47 -17.70 -0.23 3.33
C ALA A 47 -16.57 -1.14 3.84
N SER A 48 -15.76 -1.71 2.94
CA SER A 48 -14.60 -2.52 3.32
C SER A 48 -13.56 -1.75 4.14
N LEU A 49 -13.43 -0.44 3.92
CA LEU A 49 -12.46 0.44 4.59
C LEU A 49 -13.07 1.26 5.73
N GLU A 50 -14.38 1.13 5.98
CA GLU A 50 -15.08 2.02 6.93
C GLU A 50 -14.57 1.89 8.36
N GLN A 51 -14.26 0.68 8.82
CA GLN A 51 -13.74 0.47 10.17
C GLN A 51 -12.37 1.14 10.35
N LEU A 52 -11.46 0.98 9.38
CA LEU A 52 -10.15 1.63 9.38
C LEU A 52 -10.31 3.16 9.33
N ARG A 53 -11.12 3.66 8.40
CA ARG A 53 -11.42 5.09 8.29
C ARG A 53 -11.96 5.67 9.61
N ALA A 54 -12.94 5.00 10.22
CA ALA A 54 -13.52 5.44 11.49
C ALA A 54 -12.49 5.45 12.63
N THR A 55 -11.58 4.47 12.65
CA THR A 55 -10.49 4.45 13.63
C THR A 55 -9.53 5.64 13.43
N LEU A 56 -9.13 5.94 12.20
CA LEU A 56 -8.31 7.11 11.89
C LEU A 56 -8.99 8.41 12.35
N VAL A 57 -10.28 8.57 12.06
CA VAL A 57 -11.06 9.75 12.47
C VAL A 57 -11.13 9.86 13.99
N ARG A 58 -11.38 8.76 14.73
CA ARG A 58 -11.35 8.79 16.21
C ARG A 58 -9.97 9.20 16.77
N ARG A 59 -8.90 8.94 16.03
CA ARG A 59 -7.54 9.35 16.37
C ARG A 59 -7.21 10.80 15.93
N GLY A 60 -8.21 11.58 15.46
CA GLY A 60 -8.05 12.96 15.04
C GLY A 60 -7.45 13.14 13.64
N ILE A 61 -7.36 12.06 12.84
CA ILE A 61 -6.87 12.11 11.46
C ILE A 61 -8.05 12.39 10.53
N GLN A 62 -7.93 13.38 9.65
CA GLN A 62 -8.91 13.58 8.58
C GLN A 62 -8.78 12.44 7.57
N ALA A 63 -9.74 11.54 7.54
CA ALA A 63 -9.68 10.35 6.67
C ALA A 63 -10.95 10.22 5.83
N ARG A 64 -10.79 9.98 4.53
CA ARG A 64 -11.89 9.76 3.60
C ARG A 64 -11.60 8.66 2.60
N THR A 65 -12.59 7.82 2.33
CA THR A 65 -12.55 6.82 1.28
C THR A 65 -13.11 7.41 0.00
N ILE A 66 -12.38 7.31 -1.10
CA ILE A 66 -12.82 7.79 -2.41
C ILE A 66 -13.93 6.89 -2.98
N ALA A 67 -14.73 7.47 -3.87
CA ALA A 67 -15.53 6.70 -4.80
C ALA A 67 -14.72 6.49 -6.09
N VAL A 68 -14.67 5.25 -6.58
CA VAL A 68 -14.08 4.92 -7.87
C VAL A 68 -15.16 4.90 -8.96
N PRO A 69 -14.82 5.15 -10.24
CA PRO A 69 -15.78 5.15 -11.34
C PRO A 69 -16.51 3.82 -11.49
N GLY A 70 -17.77 3.88 -11.86
CA GLY A 70 -18.63 2.71 -12.02
C GLY A 70 -18.72 1.91 -10.71
N ASN A 71 -18.57 0.63 -10.81
CA ASN A 71 -18.52 -0.30 -9.68
C ASN A 71 -17.09 -0.72 -9.28
N GLY A 72 -16.05 0.03 -9.72
CA GLY A 72 -14.65 -0.29 -9.39
C GLY A 72 -14.08 -1.53 -10.10
N THR A 73 -14.74 -2.01 -11.15
CA THR A 73 -14.25 -3.12 -11.99
C THR A 73 -13.76 -2.68 -13.37
N GLY A 74 -13.89 -1.39 -13.68
CA GLY A 74 -13.40 -0.77 -14.91
C GLY A 74 -11.89 -0.51 -14.91
N ASP A 75 -11.44 0.35 -15.82
CA ASP A 75 -10.03 0.71 -15.97
C ASP A 75 -9.45 1.32 -14.68
N LEU A 76 -8.38 0.72 -14.15
CA LEU A 76 -7.70 1.18 -12.94
C LEU A 76 -7.07 2.56 -13.13
N ARG A 77 -6.67 2.95 -14.34
CA ARG A 77 -6.21 4.32 -14.64
C ARG A 77 -7.34 5.34 -14.48
N ALA A 78 -8.59 4.97 -14.80
CA ALA A 78 -9.73 5.84 -14.53
C ALA A 78 -9.95 6.04 -13.02
N SER A 79 -9.74 4.99 -12.23
CA SER A 79 -9.78 5.06 -10.76
C SER A 79 -8.63 5.91 -10.19
N ALA A 80 -7.44 5.84 -10.79
CA ALA A 80 -6.30 6.69 -10.41
C ALA A 80 -6.56 8.19 -10.71
N ARG A 81 -7.23 8.52 -11.81
CA ARG A 81 -7.68 9.91 -12.08
C ARG A 81 -8.71 10.39 -11.04
N ALA A 82 -9.62 9.52 -10.60
CA ALA A 82 -10.54 9.86 -9.51
C ALA A 82 -9.80 10.07 -8.17
N LEU A 83 -8.74 9.28 -7.91
CA LEU A 83 -7.86 9.49 -6.77
C LEU A 83 -7.15 10.85 -6.86
N ALA A 84 -6.56 11.20 -8.01
CA ALA A 84 -5.92 12.50 -8.23
C ALA A 84 -6.87 13.65 -7.90
N THR A 85 -8.08 13.64 -8.45
CA THR A 85 -9.13 14.62 -8.12
C THR A 85 -9.47 14.64 -6.63
N ALA A 86 -9.49 13.48 -5.99
CA ALA A 86 -9.76 13.41 -4.55
C ALA A 86 -8.61 14.01 -3.72
N VAL A 87 -7.36 13.80 -4.11
CA VAL A 87 -6.19 14.42 -3.46
C VAL A 87 -6.20 15.93 -3.65
N GLU A 88 -6.47 16.44 -4.85
CA GLU A 88 -6.60 17.88 -5.11
C GLU A 88 -7.61 18.56 -4.16
N ARG A 89 -8.74 17.90 -3.89
CA ARG A 89 -9.78 18.40 -2.97
C ARG A 89 -9.36 18.42 -1.50
N THR A 90 -8.22 17.86 -1.11
CA THR A 90 -7.70 18.01 0.26
C THR A 90 -7.00 19.34 0.49
N GLY A 91 -6.74 20.09 -0.58
CA GLY A 91 -5.97 21.34 -0.55
C GLY A 91 -4.54 21.16 -1.08
N PRO A 92 -3.69 22.18 -1.01
CA PRO A 92 -2.36 22.18 -1.64
C PRO A 92 -1.29 21.39 -0.87
N GLY A 93 -1.55 21.00 0.39
CA GLY A 93 -0.59 20.30 1.25
C GLY A 93 -0.42 18.82 0.89
N PRO A 94 0.58 18.15 1.49
CA PRO A 94 0.76 16.71 1.32
C PRO A 94 -0.38 15.91 1.94
N VAL A 95 -0.51 14.66 1.51
CA VAL A 95 -1.48 13.68 2.04
C VAL A 95 -0.78 12.35 2.31
N ASP A 96 -1.43 11.48 3.06
CA ASP A 96 -1.07 10.06 3.15
C ASP A 96 -2.10 9.23 2.37
N LEU A 97 -1.66 8.13 1.76
CA LEU A 97 -2.51 7.21 1.02
C LEU A 97 -2.59 5.84 1.69
N ILE A 98 -3.78 5.26 1.67
CA ILE A 98 -3.97 3.85 2.02
C ILE A 98 -4.72 3.18 0.88
N GLY A 99 -4.08 2.21 0.20
CA GLY A 99 -4.68 1.43 -0.87
C GLY A 99 -4.96 0.00 -0.42
N TYR A 100 -6.21 -0.46 -0.54
CA TYR A 100 -6.59 -1.83 -0.23
C TYR A 100 -6.77 -2.65 -1.50
N SER A 101 -6.11 -3.82 -1.58
CA SER A 101 -6.24 -4.73 -2.72
C SER A 101 -5.96 -4.00 -4.05
N ALA A 102 -6.83 -4.08 -5.06
CA ALA A 102 -6.73 -3.31 -6.30
C ALA A 102 -6.54 -1.80 -6.07
N GLY A 103 -7.01 -1.26 -4.95
CA GLY A 103 -6.81 0.14 -4.57
C GLY A 103 -5.34 0.51 -4.33
N GLY A 104 -4.51 -0.46 -3.96
CA GLY A 104 -3.07 -0.29 -3.88
C GLY A 104 -2.44 -0.09 -5.27
N VAL A 105 -2.87 -0.87 -6.26
CA VAL A 105 -2.45 -0.69 -7.66
C VAL A 105 -2.90 0.68 -8.20
N VAL A 106 -4.14 1.10 -7.88
CA VAL A 106 -4.64 2.45 -8.21
C VAL A 106 -3.78 3.55 -7.59
N ALA A 107 -3.35 3.39 -6.34
CA ALA A 107 -2.44 4.34 -5.68
C ALA A 107 -1.10 4.41 -6.42
N ARG A 108 -0.50 3.29 -6.80
CA ARG A 108 0.76 3.23 -7.54
C ARG A 108 0.65 3.88 -8.92
N ILE A 109 -0.45 3.66 -9.64
CA ILE A 109 -0.71 4.37 -10.93
C ILE A 109 -0.72 5.88 -10.69
N TYR A 110 -1.40 6.36 -9.66
CA TYR A 110 -1.44 7.79 -9.32
C TYR A 110 -0.03 8.34 -9.04
N LEU A 111 0.77 7.61 -8.28
CA LEU A 111 2.12 8.04 -7.91
C LEU A 111 3.05 8.09 -9.13
N GLY A 112 3.11 7.05 -9.93
CA GLY A 112 4.05 6.92 -11.05
C GLY A 112 3.59 7.61 -12.32
N GLU A 113 2.31 7.41 -12.73
CA GLU A 113 1.84 7.92 -14.03
C GLU A 113 1.22 9.32 -13.99
N LEU A 114 0.70 9.75 -12.82
CA LEU A 114 -0.02 11.03 -12.68
C LEU A 114 0.72 12.07 -11.83
N GLY A 115 2.00 11.81 -11.50
CA GLY A 115 2.84 12.74 -10.74
C GLY A 115 2.44 12.88 -9.27
N GLY A 116 1.68 11.93 -8.73
CA GLY A 116 1.18 11.95 -7.36
C GLY A 116 2.28 11.87 -6.29
N ALA A 117 3.45 11.34 -6.62
CA ALA A 117 4.56 11.18 -5.68
C ALA A 117 4.95 12.50 -4.99
N ALA A 118 4.92 13.63 -5.69
CA ALA A 118 5.20 14.95 -5.13
C ALA A 118 4.17 15.43 -4.08
N ARG A 119 3.02 14.77 -3.97
CA ARG A 119 1.90 15.15 -3.11
C ARG A 119 1.67 14.19 -1.95
N VAL A 120 2.38 13.08 -1.92
CA VAL A 120 2.15 12.01 -0.95
C VAL A 120 3.38 11.87 -0.06
N ARG A 121 3.13 11.76 1.26
CA ARG A 121 4.17 11.52 2.24
C ARG A 121 4.35 10.02 2.50
N HIS A 122 3.29 9.33 2.86
CA HIS A 122 3.32 7.89 3.12
C HIS A 122 2.27 7.16 2.26
N VAL A 123 2.65 6.01 1.77
CA VAL A 123 1.78 5.08 1.04
C VAL A 123 1.73 3.77 1.79
N VAL A 124 0.54 3.37 2.22
CA VAL A 124 0.32 2.06 2.85
C VAL A 124 -0.54 1.21 1.93
N LEU A 125 -0.03 0.05 1.53
CA LEU A 125 -0.71 -0.91 0.67
C LEU A 125 -1.12 -2.12 1.50
N LEU A 126 -2.40 -2.46 1.47
CA LEU A 126 -2.98 -3.57 2.22
C LEU A 126 -3.37 -4.69 1.23
N GLY A 127 -2.58 -5.75 1.16
CA GLY A 127 -2.83 -6.90 0.28
C GLY A 127 -2.96 -6.49 -1.19
N ALA A 128 -2.12 -5.58 -1.67
CA ALA A 128 -2.17 -5.13 -3.06
C ALA A 128 -1.51 -6.16 -3.98
N PRO A 129 -2.14 -6.55 -5.10
CA PRO A 129 -1.54 -7.45 -6.10
C PRO A 129 -0.53 -6.68 -6.96
N ASN A 130 0.61 -6.28 -6.36
CA ASN A 130 1.61 -5.44 -7.02
C ASN A 130 2.24 -6.12 -8.23
N HIS A 131 2.36 -7.46 -8.20
CA HIS A 131 2.82 -8.29 -9.31
C HIS A 131 1.70 -9.16 -9.89
N GLY A 132 0.45 -8.79 -9.62
CA GLY A 132 -0.74 -9.51 -10.06
C GLY A 132 -1.18 -10.61 -9.11
N THR A 133 -2.22 -11.34 -9.52
CA THR A 133 -2.75 -12.49 -8.78
C THR A 133 -3.17 -13.61 -9.71
N LYS A 134 -2.91 -14.85 -9.31
CA LYS A 134 -3.36 -16.06 -10.04
C LYS A 134 -4.88 -16.13 -10.16
N VAL A 135 -5.63 -15.54 -9.22
CA VAL A 135 -7.08 -15.46 -9.30
C VAL A 135 -7.51 -14.67 -10.55
N ALA A 136 -6.84 -13.55 -10.84
CA ALA A 136 -7.11 -12.78 -12.06
C ALA A 136 -6.62 -13.52 -13.31
N GLU A 137 -5.46 -14.14 -13.27
CA GLU A 137 -4.92 -14.97 -14.38
C GLU A 137 -5.91 -16.08 -14.78
N LEU A 138 -6.39 -16.85 -13.81
CA LEU A 138 -7.37 -17.91 -14.04
C LEU A 138 -8.71 -17.38 -14.57
N ALA A 139 -9.15 -16.20 -14.07
CA ALA A 139 -10.36 -15.56 -14.58
C ALA A 139 -10.20 -15.14 -16.06
N VAL A 140 -9.05 -14.57 -16.43
CA VAL A 140 -8.74 -14.25 -17.84
C VAL A 140 -8.73 -15.51 -18.69
N GLN A 141 -8.13 -16.57 -18.20
CA GLN A 141 -7.95 -17.81 -18.96
C GLN A 141 -9.25 -18.60 -19.13
N PHE A 142 -10.08 -18.73 -18.09
CA PHE A 142 -11.22 -19.63 -18.05
C PHE A 142 -12.58 -18.94 -18.00
N ARG A 143 -12.63 -17.64 -17.69
CA ARG A 143 -13.84 -16.84 -17.52
C ARG A 143 -13.72 -15.45 -18.14
N ALA A 144 -13.10 -15.35 -19.31
CA ALA A 144 -12.79 -14.08 -19.96
C ALA A 144 -14.02 -13.14 -20.10
N ALA A 145 -15.21 -13.69 -20.34
CA ALA A 145 -16.45 -12.92 -20.44
C ALA A 145 -16.89 -12.28 -19.10
N GLU A 146 -16.45 -12.83 -17.96
CA GLU A 146 -16.77 -12.34 -16.62
C GLU A 146 -15.65 -11.46 -16.05
N CYS A 147 -14.44 -11.52 -16.65
CA CYS A 147 -13.27 -10.77 -16.22
C CYS A 147 -13.34 -9.36 -16.81
N ALA A 148 -13.82 -8.41 -15.98
CA ALA A 148 -13.87 -7.00 -16.35
C ALA A 148 -12.47 -6.40 -16.53
N VAL A 149 -12.36 -5.17 -17.04
CA VAL A 149 -11.07 -4.53 -17.38
C VAL A 149 -10.08 -4.55 -16.22
N ALA A 150 -10.51 -4.19 -15.02
CA ALA A 150 -9.62 -4.23 -13.85
C ALA A 150 -9.12 -5.67 -13.55
N CYS A 151 -9.94 -6.69 -13.80
CA CYS A 151 -9.52 -8.08 -13.62
C CYS A 151 -8.37 -8.42 -14.59
N THR A 152 -8.47 -8.07 -15.86
CA THR A 152 -7.38 -8.29 -16.84
C THR A 152 -6.12 -7.50 -16.48
N GLN A 153 -6.29 -6.30 -15.94
CA GLN A 153 -5.19 -5.44 -15.51
C GLN A 153 -4.45 -5.95 -14.26
N LEU A 154 -5.09 -6.79 -13.46
CA LEU A 154 -4.53 -7.40 -12.24
C LEU A 154 -3.95 -8.80 -12.48
N ALA A 155 -4.00 -9.32 -13.70
CA ALA A 155 -3.33 -10.57 -14.05
C ALA A 155 -1.80 -10.36 -14.09
N PRO A 156 -1.00 -11.34 -13.64
CA PRO A 156 0.45 -11.27 -13.75
C PRO A 156 0.91 -11.04 -15.20
N GLY A 157 1.90 -10.16 -15.41
CA GLY A 157 2.40 -9.81 -16.74
C GLY A 157 1.43 -9.00 -17.58
N SER A 158 0.40 -8.39 -16.98
CA SER A 158 -0.44 -7.45 -17.70
C SER A 158 0.35 -6.18 -18.07
N ALA A 159 0.06 -5.60 -19.22
CA ALA A 159 0.72 -4.37 -19.68
C ALA A 159 0.60 -3.21 -18.67
N LEU A 160 -0.43 -3.20 -17.81
CA LEU A 160 -0.54 -2.22 -16.73
C LEU A 160 0.51 -2.46 -15.66
N LEU A 161 0.60 -3.68 -15.14
CA LEU A 161 1.55 -4.01 -14.07
C LEU A 161 2.99 -3.89 -14.56
N ASP A 162 3.29 -4.33 -15.79
CA ASP A 162 4.62 -4.17 -16.38
C ASP A 162 5.02 -2.70 -16.46
N ALA A 163 4.07 -1.82 -16.83
CA ALA A 163 4.34 -0.39 -16.92
C ALA A 163 4.66 0.25 -15.56
N ILE A 164 3.90 -0.08 -14.49
CA ILE A 164 4.12 0.51 -13.16
C ILE A 164 5.20 -0.20 -12.34
N ASN A 165 5.64 -1.37 -12.76
CA ASN A 165 6.73 -2.13 -12.12
C ASN A 165 8.11 -1.78 -12.70
N GLY A 166 8.19 -0.93 -13.72
CA GLY A 166 9.46 -0.35 -14.18
C GLY A 166 10.13 0.54 -13.12
N ASP A 167 9.34 1.19 -12.27
CA ASP A 167 9.74 1.88 -11.05
C ASP A 167 8.67 1.61 -9.99
N GLU A 168 8.95 0.68 -9.08
CA GLU A 168 7.94 0.20 -8.12
C GLU A 168 7.61 1.22 -7.04
N THR A 169 8.58 2.05 -6.67
CA THR A 169 8.48 3.02 -5.57
C THR A 169 9.07 4.38 -5.99
N PRO A 170 8.38 5.12 -6.90
CA PRO A 170 8.83 6.44 -7.34
C PRO A 170 9.24 7.33 -6.18
N ASP A 171 10.33 8.09 -6.36
CA ASP A 171 10.89 8.98 -5.34
C ASP A 171 9.86 9.94 -4.74
N GLY A 172 9.93 10.14 -3.44
CA GLY A 172 9.12 11.08 -2.68
C GLY A 172 8.45 10.45 -1.47
N PRO A 173 7.46 9.56 -1.65
CA PRO A 173 6.79 8.89 -0.53
C PRO A 173 7.64 7.81 0.14
N ASP A 174 7.34 7.56 1.43
CA ASP A 174 7.72 6.30 2.07
C ASP A 174 6.65 5.23 1.81
N TYR A 175 7.06 4.02 1.44
CA TYR A 175 6.16 2.93 1.08
C TYR A 175 6.15 1.83 2.13
N LEU A 176 4.94 1.41 2.54
CA LEU A 176 4.70 0.24 3.37
C LEU A 176 3.76 -0.72 2.63
N SER A 177 4.23 -1.90 2.31
CA SER A 177 3.38 -2.98 1.79
C SER A 177 3.14 -4.03 2.87
N LEU A 178 1.86 -4.25 3.20
CA LEU A 178 1.39 -5.21 4.19
C LEU A 178 0.60 -6.31 3.51
N TRP A 179 0.87 -7.56 3.85
CA TRP A 179 0.07 -8.70 3.40
C TRP A 179 -0.04 -9.78 4.46
N THR A 180 -0.88 -10.76 4.24
CA THR A 180 -1.02 -11.93 5.09
C THR A 180 -0.66 -13.19 4.33
N ALA A 181 0.06 -14.13 4.95
CA ALA A 181 0.29 -15.46 4.38
C ALA A 181 -1.01 -16.28 4.20
N LYS A 182 -2.13 -15.79 4.73
CA LYS A 182 -3.47 -16.39 4.59
C LYS A 182 -4.31 -15.72 3.50
N ASP A 183 -3.67 -14.99 2.57
CA ASP A 183 -4.37 -14.33 1.48
C ASP A 183 -4.81 -15.36 0.44
N GLU A 184 -6.12 -15.48 0.25
CA GLU A 184 -6.77 -16.38 -0.72
C GLU A 184 -7.18 -15.65 -2.01
N THR A 185 -7.04 -14.34 -2.05
CA THR A 185 -7.43 -13.47 -3.17
C THR A 185 -6.23 -13.00 -3.97
N VAL A 186 -5.21 -12.50 -3.28
CA VAL A 186 -3.92 -12.14 -3.89
C VAL A 186 -2.96 -13.31 -3.68
N THR A 187 -2.80 -14.10 -4.73
CA THR A 187 -2.05 -15.36 -4.70
C THR A 187 -0.98 -15.42 -5.81
N PRO A 188 0.27 -15.80 -5.49
CA PRO A 188 0.80 -16.00 -4.13
C PRO A 188 0.77 -14.70 -3.31
N PRO A 189 0.65 -14.77 -1.96
CA PRO A 189 0.53 -13.58 -1.12
C PRO A 189 1.71 -12.60 -1.23
N ASP A 190 2.91 -13.10 -1.46
CA ASP A 190 4.15 -12.33 -1.59
C ASP A 190 4.23 -11.50 -2.90
N THR A 191 3.27 -11.66 -3.84
CA THR A 191 3.10 -10.73 -4.97
C THR A 191 2.75 -9.30 -4.52
N ALA A 192 2.43 -9.13 -3.23
CA ALA A 192 2.24 -7.84 -2.60
C ALA A 192 3.57 -7.11 -2.28
N ARG A 193 4.73 -7.77 -2.33
CA ARG A 193 6.04 -7.11 -2.11
C ARG A 193 6.27 -6.01 -3.14
N LEU A 194 7.08 -5.02 -2.75
CA LEU A 194 7.58 -3.97 -3.63
C LEU A 194 9.07 -3.75 -3.36
N ASP A 195 9.86 -3.61 -4.39
CA ASP A 195 11.24 -3.17 -4.25
C ASP A 195 11.28 -1.70 -3.78
N GLY A 196 12.14 -1.41 -2.80
CA GLY A 196 12.23 -0.08 -2.19
C GLY A 196 11.19 0.21 -1.11
N ALA A 197 10.18 -0.64 -0.90
CA ALA A 197 9.20 -0.49 0.15
C ALA A 197 9.59 -1.21 1.45
N TYR A 198 9.00 -0.77 2.55
CA TYR A 198 8.93 -1.55 3.76
C TYR A 198 7.92 -2.68 3.55
N ASN A 199 8.38 -3.92 3.58
CA ASN A 199 7.58 -5.10 3.26
C ASN A 199 7.30 -5.92 4.52
N VAL A 200 6.03 -6.09 4.89
CA VAL A 200 5.62 -6.80 6.11
C VAL A 200 4.58 -7.86 5.81
N GLU A 201 4.95 -9.11 6.00
CA GLU A 201 4.02 -10.21 6.17
C GLU A 201 3.51 -10.21 7.62
N LEU A 202 2.20 -10.23 7.85
CA LEU A 202 1.63 -10.12 9.21
C LEU A 202 2.16 -11.22 10.14
N GLN A 203 2.39 -12.42 9.62
CA GLN A 203 2.88 -13.57 10.38
C GLN A 203 4.33 -13.43 10.84
N SER A 204 5.11 -12.53 10.23
CA SER A 204 6.46 -12.21 10.71
C SER A 204 6.46 -11.41 12.03
N ILE A 205 5.35 -10.73 12.33
CA ILE A 205 5.16 -9.97 13.57
C ILE A 205 4.25 -10.72 14.54
N CYS A 206 3.17 -11.32 14.04
CA CYS A 206 2.23 -12.10 14.83
C CYS A 206 2.06 -13.48 14.19
N PRO A 207 2.84 -14.50 14.58
CA PRO A 207 2.77 -15.84 13.99
C PRO A 207 1.38 -16.48 14.05
N ASP A 208 0.58 -16.08 15.05
CA ASP A 208 -0.80 -16.51 15.25
C ASP A 208 -1.83 -15.74 14.41
N ALA A 209 -1.42 -14.76 13.59
CA ALA A 209 -2.34 -14.00 12.77
C ALA A 209 -3.05 -14.91 11.77
N ALA A 210 -4.39 -14.98 11.89
CA ALA A 210 -5.27 -15.75 11.00
C ALA A 210 -6.00 -14.86 9.99
N THR A 211 -5.63 -13.60 9.91
CA THR A 211 -6.21 -12.56 9.06
C THR A 211 -6.21 -12.98 7.60
N THR A 212 -7.38 -13.02 6.97
CA THR A 212 -7.58 -13.27 5.54
C THR A 212 -7.51 -11.97 4.74
N HIS A 213 -7.52 -12.05 3.39
CA HIS A 213 -7.54 -10.86 2.53
C HIS A 213 -8.66 -9.88 2.89
N GLY A 214 -9.88 -10.40 3.01
CA GLY A 214 -11.06 -9.59 3.32
C GLY A 214 -11.05 -8.94 4.70
N GLU A 215 -10.22 -9.42 5.61
CA GLU A 215 -10.10 -8.92 6.98
C GLU A 215 -9.00 -7.88 7.16
N LEU A 216 -8.04 -7.76 6.21
CA LEU A 216 -6.93 -6.82 6.32
C LEU A 216 -7.34 -5.40 6.77
N PRO A 217 -8.39 -4.76 6.20
CA PRO A 217 -8.76 -3.40 6.60
C PRO A 217 -9.41 -3.30 7.99
N ARG A 218 -9.73 -4.43 8.62
CA ARG A 218 -10.41 -4.49 9.92
C ARG A 218 -9.53 -5.10 11.01
N ASP A 219 -8.40 -5.64 10.63
CA ASP A 219 -7.47 -6.29 11.54
C ASP A 219 -6.76 -5.27 12.45
N ARG A 220 -6.61 -5.63 13.73
CA ARG A 220 -6.01 -4.73 14.72
C ARG A 220 -4.50 -4.58 14.54
N LEU A 221 -3.80 -5.64 14.14
CA LEU A 221 -2.37 -5.56 13.85
C LEU A 221 -2.14 -4.63 12.64
N VAL A 222 -2.91 -4.81 11.57
CA VAL A 222 -2.87 -3.93 10.39
C VAL A 222 -3.14 -2.48 10.77
N THR A 223 -4.18 -2.24 11.59
CA THR A 223 -4.50 -0.88 12.07
C THR A 223 -3.35 -0.29 12.88
N GLY A 224 -2.72 -1.06 13.77
CA GLY A 224 -1.57 -0.62 14.56
C GLY A 224 -0.35 -0.27 13.68
N LEU A 225 -0.06 -1.08 12.67
CA LEU A 225 1.00 -0.82 11.70
C LEU A 225 0.72 0.44 10.86
N VAL A 226 -0.52 0.61 10.40
CA VAL A 226 -0.96 1.82 9.69
C VAL A 226 -0.74 3.07 10.55
N LEU A 227 -1.22 3.07 11.79
CA LEU A 227 -1.07 4.20 12.71
C LEU A 227 0.40 4.51 12.96
N ARG A 228 1.23 3.49 13.18
CA ARG A 228 2.67 3.64 13.38
C ARG A 228 3.36 4.27 12.17
N ALA A 229 3.00 3.83 10.95
CA ALA A 229 3.51 4.41 9.72
C ALA A 229 3.11 5.88 9.56
N LEU A 230 1.83 6.20 9.76
CA LEU A 230 1.31 7.58 9.63
C LEU A 230 1.89 8.54 10.67
N ASP A 231 2.25 8.06 11.85
CA ASP A 231 2.90 8.84 12.91
C ASP A 231 4.43 8.94 12.73
N GLY A 232 4.99 8.40 11.64
CA GLY A 232 6.44 8.42 11.34
C GLY A 232 7.26 7.51 12.25
N GLY A 233 6.63 6.51 12.86
CA GLY A 233 7.30 5.53 13.71
C GLY A 233 8.17 4.57 12.88
N THR A 234 9.30 4.12 13.45
CA THR A 234 10.18 3.13 12.83
C THR A 234 9.42 1.81 12.63
N LEU A 235 9.49 1.27 11.42
CA LEU A 235 8.97 -0.05 11.07
C LEU A 235 10.09 -1.09 11.02
N GLU A 236 11.35 -0.63 11.00
CA GLU A 236 12.51 -1.51 11.03
C GLU A 236 12.62 -2.26 12.37
N GLY A 237 13.00 -3.52 12.29
CA GLY A 237 13.23 -4.35 13.46
C GLY A 237 11.95 -4.81 14.18
N LEU A 238 10.77 -4.55 13.62
CA LEU A 238 9.53 -5.11 14.17
C LEU A 238 9.54 -6.64 14.07
N GLY A 239 9.08 -7.29 15.12
CA GLY A 239 9.02 -8.74 15.24
C GLY A 239 7.97 -9.21 16.22
N GLU A 240 8.04 -10.48 16.63
CA GLU A 240 7.04 -11.12 17.48
C GLU A 240 6.79 -10.38 18.81
N GLY A 241 7.81 -9.74 19.37
CA GLY A 241 7.70 -8.95 20.60
C GLY A 241 6.80 -7.71 20.48
N ASP A 242 6.55 -7.23 19.26
CA ASP A 242 5.73 -6.03 19.00
C ASP A 242 4.24 -6.37 18.76
N CYS A 243 3.91 -7.65 18.56
CA CYS A 243 2.56 -8.10 18.21
C CYS A 243 1.49 -7.56 19.15
N ALA A 244 1.65 -7.74 20.45
CA ALA A 244 0.68 -7.31 21.45
C ALA A 244 0.53 -5.78 21.49
N THR A 245 1.63 -5.06 21.42
CA THR A 245 1.66 -3.58 21.44
C THR A 245 0.97 -3.00 20.21
N LEU A 246 1.25 -3.53 19.02
CA LEU A 246 0.63 -3.09 17.77
C LEU A 246 -0.89 -3.37 17.76
N ARG A 247 -1.32 -4.56 18.20
CA ARG A 247 -2.74 -4.88 18.34
C ARG A 247 -3.46 -4.00 19.36
N ALA A 248 -2.77 -3.57 20.43
CA ALA A 248 -3.35 -2.68 21.45
C ALA A 248 -3.44 -1.22 20.98
N ALA A 249 -2.61 -0.80 20.03
CA ALA A 249 -2.59 0.56 19.49
C ALA A 249 -3.79 0.86 18.55
N ALA A 250 -4.56 -0.14 18.12
CA ALA A 250 -5.66 -0.04 17.16
C ALA A 250 -6.98 0.55 17.73
#